data_ff4bffcc0261f241dad6fee53858e5d7
#
_entry.id   ff4bffcc0261f241dad6fee53858e5d7
#
_cell.length_a   1.000
_cell.length_b   1.000
_cell.length_c   1.000
_cell.angle_alpha   90.00
_cell.angle_beta   90.00
_cell.angle_gamma   90.00
#
_symmetry.space_group_name_H-M   'P 1'
#
loop_
_entity.id
_entity.type
_entity.pdbx_description
1 polymer ?
#
loop_
_entity_poly.entity_id
_entity_poly.type
_entity_poly.pdbx_seq_one_letter_code
_entity_poly.pdbx_strand_id
1 'polypeptide(L)'
;MAIFAAALGLGGCEPSGQAAGTAPGEDRYAGLDSAIKTWHAEIKATDAQCKDKAEAQKCQAFEVACKGEREVTPGEAAKGVSAKVAVAMGWEGWDAARSEYQPESTVAEFQKVGGAWKRLPTGPVNLSTCVPS
;
A
#
# COMPACT_ATOMS: atom_id res chain seq x y z
N MET A 1 4.73 -40.07 54.92
CA MET A 1 5.48 -40.01 53.68
C MET A 1 4.73 -39.05 52.76
N ALA A 2 5.30 -37.92 52.58
CA ALA A 2 4.74 -36.87 51.74
C ALA A 2 5.31 -37.03 50.36
N ILE A 3 4.46 -37.04 49.37
CA ILE A 3 4.87 -36.94 47.96
C ILE A 3 4.40 -35.60 47.46
N PHE A 4 5.37 -34.77 47.30
CA PHE A 4 5.14 -33.48 46.66
C PHE A 4 5.02 -33.71 45.16
N ALA A 5 3.89 -33.39 44.64
CA ALA A 5 3.77 -33.18 43.19
C ALA A 5 3.89 -31.68 42.96
N ALA A 6 5.03 -31.27 42.52
CA ALA A 6 5.22 -29.92 42.03
C ALA A 6 4.56 -29.80 40.67
N ALA A 7 3.46 -29.17 40.59
CA ALA A 7 2.92 -28.75 39.35
C ALA A 7 3.69 -27.50 38.92
N LEU A 8 4.59 -27.69 38.01
CA LEU A 8 5.20 -26.61 37.29
C LEU A 8 4.14 -26.05 36.34
N GLY A 9 3.52 -25.01 36.77
CA GLY A 9 2.74 -24.20 35.88
C GLY A 9 3.70 -23.55 34.94
N LEU A 10 3.78 -24.09 33.79
CA LEU A 10 4.40 -23.41 32.68
C LEU A 10 3.49 -22.30 32.28
N GLY A 11 3.77 -21.20 32.80
CA GLY A 11 3.22 -20.00 32.29
C GLY A 11 3.62 -19.91 30.85
N GLY A 12 2.71 -20.15 30.08
CA GLY A 12 2.90 -20.08 28.69
C GLY A 12 3.22 -18.70 28.25
N CYS A 13 4.25 -18.70 27.63
CA CYS A 13 4.62 -17.55 27.04
C CYS A 13 4.01 -17.37 25.81
N GLU A 14 3.20 -17.18 25.76
CA GLU A 14 2.61 -17.03 24.92
C GLU A 14 2.72 -16.30 24.04
N PRO A 15 2.38 -16.63 23.31
CA PRO A 15 2.05 -16.14 22.06
C PRO A 15 1.38 -14.83 22.10
N SER A 16 1.39 -14.35 23.19
CA SER A 16 1.00 -13.00 23.30
C SER A 16 1.76 -12.11 22.37
N GLY A 17 2.91 -12.48 22.01
CA GLY A 17 3.63 -11.79 20.97
C GLY A 17 2.90 -11.80 19.65
N GLN A 18 2.15 -12.83 19.41
CA GLN A 18 1.38 -12.89 18.21
C GLN A 18 0.14 -12.03 18.27
N ALA A 19 -0.43 -11.93 19.40
CA ALA A 19 -1.54 -11.02 19.58
C ALA A 19 -1.09 -9.60 19.30
N ALA A 20 0.15 -9.29 19.57
CA ALA A 20 0.70 -7.99 19.20
C ALA A 20 0.82 -7.83 17.69
N GLY A 21 0.90 -8.91 16.93
CA GLY A 21 0.91 -8.86 15.48
C GLY A 21 -0.40 -8.40 14.88
N THR A 22 -1.48 -8.35 15.66
CA THR A 22 -2.75 -7.83 15.21
C THR A 22 -2.98 -6.42 15.70
N ALA A 23 -1.91 -5.64 15.76
CA ALA A 23 -1.99 -4.26 16.19
C ALA A 23 -3.01 -3.49 15.36
N PRO A 24 -3.70 -2.52 15.95
CA PRO A 24 -4.71 -1.73 15.23
C PRO A 24 -4.21 -1.11 13.92
N GLY A 25 -2.91 -0.82 13.83
CA GLY A 25 -2.31 -0.28 12.63
C GLY A 25 -2.38 -1.22 11.45
N GLU A 26 -2.25 -2.52 11.65
CA GLU A 26 -2.34 -3.50 10.57
C GLU A 26 -3.77 -3.63 10.07
N ASP A 27 -4.75 -3.64 10.97
CA ASP A 27 -6.15 -3.70 10.61
C ASP A 27 -6.58 -2.45 9.83
N ARG A 28 -6.00 -1.31 10.14
CA ARG A 28 -6.28 -0.07 9.42
C ARG A 28 -5.95 -0.18 7.95
N TYR A 29 -4.94 -0.95 7.60
CA TYR A 29 -4.47 -1.07 6.23
C TYR A 29 -4.90 -2.36 5.54
N ALA A 30 -5.77 -3.13 6.17
CA ALA A 30 -6.29 -4.35 5.55
C ALA A 30 -6.94 -4.03 4.20
N GLY A 31 -6.55 -4.76 3.17
CA GLY A 31 -7.06 -4.57 1.81
C GLY A 31 -6.32 -3.54 0.97
N LEU A 32 -5.42 -2.76 1.55
CA LEU A 32 -4.67 -1.75 0.80
C LEU A 32 -3.81 -2.38 -0.29
N ASP A 33 -3.12 -3.46 0.00
CA ASP A 33 -2.28 -4.13 -1.00
C ASP A 33 -3.09 -4.62 -2.20
N SER A 34 -4.30 -5.11 -1.97
CA SER A 34 -5.21 -5.49 -3.05
C SER A 34 -5.63 -4.29 -3.89
N ALA A 35 -5.91 -3.16 -3.25
CA ALA A 35 -6.26 -1.93 -3.95
C ALA A 35 -5.09 -1.42 -4.79
N ILE A 36 -3.88 -1.53 -4.28
CA ILE A 36 -2.67 -1.16 -5.02
C ILE A 36 -2.46 -2.09 -6.23
N LYS A 37 -2.69 -3.37 -6.08
CA LYS A 37 -2.61 -4.33 -7.20
C LYS A 37 -3.62 -4.02 -8.29
N THR A 38 -4.82 -3.65 -7.92
CA THR A 38 -5.84 -3.23 -8.87
C THR A 38 -5.39 -1.98 -9.63
N TRP A 39 -4.83 -1.02 -8.92
CA TRP A 39 -4.29 0.19 -9.53
C TRP A 39 -3.14 -0.11 -10.50
N HIS A 40 -2.23 -1.00 -10.11
CA HIS A 40 -1.15 -1.46 -10.98
C HIS A 40 -1.72 -2.03 -12.31
N ALA A 41 -2.73 -2.89 -12.21
CA ALA A 41 -3.37 -3.46 -13.41
C ALA A 41 -4.03 -2.38 -14.28
N GLU A 42 -4.64 -1.37 -13.67
CA GLU A 42 -5.22 -0.25 -14.40
C GLU A 42 -4.16 0.58 -15.12
N ILE A 43 -3.03 0.85 -14.48
CA ILE A 43 -1.92 1.58 -15.12
C ILE A 43 -1.45 0.82 -16.36
N LYS A 44 -1.26 -0.48 -16.25
CA LYS A 44 -0.84 -1.30 -17.39
C LYS A 44 -1.84 -1.25 -18.55
N ALA A 45 -3.10 -1.15 -18.24
CA ALA A 45 -4.17 -1.17 -19.25
C ALA A 45 -4.50 0.19 -19.85
N THR A 46 -4.24 1.27 -19.11
CA THR A 46 -4.76 2.60 -19.51
C THR A 46 -3.70 3.69 -19.69
N ASP A 47 -2.54 3.54 -19.07
CA ASP A 47 -1.49 4.56 -19.19
C ASP A 47 -0.98 4.62 -20.63
N ALA A 48 -0.81 5.83 -21.15
CA ALA A 48 -0.38 6.04 -22.53
C ALA A 48 0.95 5.37 -22.87
N GLN A 49 1.83 5.24 -21.88
CA GLN A 49 3.13 4.59 -22.08
C GLN A 49 3.02 3.07 -22.01
N CYS A 50 1.93 2.54 -21.52
CA CYS A 50 1.77 1.11 -21.27
C CYS A 50 0.79 0.41 -22.20
N LYS A 51 -0.29 1.10 -22.56
CA LYS A 51 -1.35 0.48 -23.37
C LYS A 51 -0.92 0.28 -24.82
N ASP A 52 -1.47 -0.72 -25.45
CA ASP A 52 -1.28 -0.98 -26.88
C ASP A 52 0.18 -1.11 -27.33
N LYS A 53 1.02 -1.61 -26.44
CA LYS A 53 2.43 -1.84 -26.75
C LYS A 53 2.69 -3.28 -27.15
N ALA A 54 3.67 -3.49 -28.02
CA ALA A 54 4.15 -4.81 -28.38
C ALA A 54 4.73 -5.50 -27.12
N GLU A 55 4.76 -6.81 -27.10
CA GLU A 55 5.19 -7.59 -25.94
C GLU A 55 6.56 -7.13 -25.40
N ALA A 56 7.51 -6.84 -26.30
CA ALA A 56 8.84 -6.41 -25.90
C ALA A 56 8.92 -4.96 -25.42
N GLN A 57 7.82 -4.22 -25.49
CA GLN A 57 7.76 -2.79 -25.17
C GLN A 57 6.72 -2.49 -24.10
N LYS A 58 6.19 -3.51 -23.45
CA LYS A 58 5.23 -3.30 -22.37
C LYS A 58 5.89 -2.68 -21.17
N CYS A 59 5.14 -1.91 -20.40
CA CYS A 59 5.62 -1.37 -19.15
C CYS A 59 6.10 -2.49 -18.24
N GLN A 60 7.19 -2.26 -17.55
CA GLN A 60 7.87 -3.26 -16.72
C GLN A 60 8.44 -2.63 -15.45
N ALA A 61 9.00 -3.46 -14.58
CA ALA A 61 9.67 -3.03 -13.36
C ALA A 61 8.76 -2.19 -12.44
N PHE A 62 7.49 -2.57 -12.35
CA PHE A 62 6.58 -1.89 -11.44
C PHE A 62 6.98 -2.10 -9.99
N GLU A 63 7.02 -1.00 -9.24
CA GLU A 63 7.27 -1.07 -7.81
C GLU A 63 6.53 0.04 -7.08
N VAL A 64 6.20 -0.19 -5.84
CA VAL A 64 5.70 0.86 -4.95
C VAL A 64 6.92 1.62 -4.46
N ALA A 65 7.07 2.86 -4.89
CA ALA A 65 8.21 3.68 -4.52
C ALA A 65 8.15 4.13 -3.07
N CYS A 66 6.96 4.48 -2.60
CA CYS A 66 6.74 4.85 -1.21
C CYS A 66 5.27 4.71 -0.81
N LYS A 67 5.03 4.57 0.49
CA LYS A 67 3.71 4.67 1.11
C LYS A 67 3.83 5.63 2.28
N GLY A 68 2.96 6.61 2.35
CA GLY A 68 2.98 7.59 3.44
C GLY A 68 1.60 7.76 4.03
N GLU A 69 1.45 7.50 5.32
CA GLU A 69 0.21 7.72 6.01
C GLU A 69 -0.09 9.22 6.06
N ARG A 70 -1.34 9.58 5.85
CA ARG A 70 -1.82 10.95 5.94
C ARG A 70 -2.84 11.08 7.04
N GLU A 71 -2.90 12.27 7.62
CA GLU A 71 -3.84 12.56 8.67
C GLU A 71 -5.26 12.59 8.13
N VAL A 72 -6.17 11.96 8.87
CA VAL A 72 -7.61 12.02 8.60
C VAL A 72 -8.16 13.21 9.36
N THR A 73 -8.71 14.17 8.65
CA THR A 73 -9.31 15.35 9.28
C THR A 73 -10.62 14.99 9.97
N PRO A 74 -11.08 15.80 10.97
CA PRO A 74 -12.37 15.55 11.60
C PRO A 74 -13.53 15.50 10.61
N GLY A 75 -13.52 16.34 9.58
CA GLY A 75 -14.54 16.33 8.54
C GLY A 75 -14.54 15.04 7.73
N GLU A 76 -13.39 14.53 7.41
CA GLU A 76 -13.24 13.25 6.70
C GLU A 76 -13.68 12.07 7.59
N ALA A 77 -13.27 12.09 8.86
CA ALA A 77 -13.69 11.07 9.82
C ALA A 77 -15.23 11.03 9.97
N ALA A 78 -15.86 12.20 9.97
CA ALA A 78 -17.32 12.32 10.03
C ALA A 78 -17.98 11.71 8.79
N LYS A 79 -17.29 11.63 7.66
CA LYS A 79 -17.77 11.02 6.43
C LYS A 79 -17.41 9.54 6.32
N GLY A 80 -16.83 8.96 7.35
CA GLY A 80 -16.48 7.54 7.39
C GLY A 80 -15.08 7.19 6.97
N VAL A 81 -14.21 8.19 6.74
CA VAL A 81 -12.81 7.93 6.41
C VAL A 81 -12.08 7.49 7.67
N SER A 82 -11.48 6.32 7.65
CA SER A 82 -10.76 5.76 8.80
C SER A 82 -9.24 5.72 8.60
N ALA A 83 -8.77 5.84 7.38
CA ALA A 83 -7.33 5.90 7.08
C ALA A 83 -7.10 6.58 5.73
N LYS A 84 -5.95 7.20 5.59
CA LYS A 84 -5.50 7.82 4.33
C LYS A 84 -4.03 7.47 4.12
N VAL A 85 -3.69 7.02 2.94
CA VAL A 85 -2.30 6.67 2.60
C VAL A 85 -1.99 7.19 1.20
N ALA A 86 -0.92 7.96 1.07
CA ALA A 86 -0.39 8.31 -0.24
C ALA A 86 0.51 7.17 -0.72
N VAL A 87 0.36 6.75 -1.96
CA VAL A 87 1.15 5.68 -2.55
C VAL A 87 1.70 6.18 -3.88
N ALA A 88 2.99 6.05 -4.07
CA ALA A 88 3.63 6.33 -5.35
C ALA A 88 4.01 5.01 -6.02
N MET A 89 3.66 4.88 -7.30
CA MET A 89 3.99 3.73 -8.12
C MET A 89 5.01 4.17 -9.17
N GLY A 90 6.09 3.43 -9.28
CA GLY A 90 7.09 3.63 -10.31
C GLY A 90 7.13 2.46 -11.28
N TRP A 91 7.52 2.72 -12.52
CA TRP A 91 7.72 1.69 -13.53
C TRP A 91 8.61 2.20 -14.64
N GLU A 92 8.94 1.34 -15.57
CA GLU A 92 9.62 1.71 -16.80
C GLU A 92 8.62 1.66 -17.94
N GLY A 93 8.44 2.78 -18.63
CA GLY A 93 7.57 2.90 -19.79
C GLY A 93 8.40 3.05 -21.07
N TRP A 94 7.91 2.50 -22.16
CA TRP A 94 8.60 2.56 -23.45
C TRP A 94 8.45 3.94 -24.09
N ASP A 95 9.59 4.59 -24.35
CA ASP A 95 9.63 5.84 -25.09
C ASP A 95 9.97 5.53 -26.56
N ALA A 96 8.97 5.59 -27.42
CA ALA A 96 9.12 5.25 -28.84
C ALA A 96 10.06 6.23 -29.57
N ALA A 97 10.09 7.48 -29.15
CA ALA A 97 10.96 8.48 -29.78
C ALA A 97 12.44 8.20 -29.55
N ARG A 98 12.76 7.62 -28.39
CA ARG A 98 14.12 7.28 -28.00
C ARG A 98 14.45 5.81 -28.19
N SER A 99 13.43 4.99 -28.46
CA SER A 99 13.54 3.53 -28.55
C SER A 99 14.18 2.92 -27.31
N GLU A 100 13.77 3.40 -26.13
CA GLU A 100 14.29 2.92 -24.84
C GLU A 100 13.25 3.07 -23.75
N TYR A 101 13.45 2.36 -22.65
CA TYR A 101 12.63 2.53 -21.47
C TYR A 101 13.02 3.78 -20.71
N GLN A 102 12.04 4.46 -20.17
CA GLN A 102 12.21 5.62 -19.31
C GLN A 102 11.49 5.42 -18.00
N PRO A 103 12.04 5.92 -16.88
CA PRO A 103 11.35 5.84 -15.60
C PRO A 103 10.11 6.71 -15.61
N GLU A 104 9.01 6.13 -15.16
CA GLU A 104 7.73 6.79 -15.02
C GLU A 104 7.24 6.61 -13.60
N SER A 105 6.40 7.52 -13.15
CA SER A 105 5.78 7.40 -11.83
C SER A 105 4.45 8.12 -11.76
N THR A 106 3.61 7.69 -10.84
CA THR A 106 2.37 8.37 -10.52
C THR A 106 2.09 8.21 -9.05
N VAL A 107 1.26 9.07 -8.50
CA VAL A 107 0.90 9.03 -7.10
C VAL A 107 -0.61 9.11 -6.94
N ALA A 108 -1.14 8.42 -5.96
CA ALA A 108 -2.54 8.49 -5.61
C ALA A 108 -2.71 8.48 -4.10
N GLU A 109 -3.83 8.99 -3.64
CA GLU A 109 -4.21 8.89 -2.25
C GLU A 109 -5.27 7.81 -2.13
N PHE A 110 -5.07 6.87 -1.22
CA PHE A 110 -6.05 5.85 -0.91
C PHE A 110 -6.73 6.21 0.40
N GLN A 111 -8.05 6.25 0.38
CA GLN A 111 -8.86 6.52 1.57
C GLN A 111 -9.69 5.30 1.91
N LYS A 112 -9.66 4.87 3.16
CA LYS A 112 -10.50 3.78 3.63
C LYS A 112 -11.82 4.36 4.11
N VAL A 113 -12.90 4.01 3.42
CA VAL A 113 -14.24 4.49 3.72
C VAL A 113 -15.18 3.29 3.85
N GLY A 114 -15.77 3.11 5.01
CA GLY A 114 -16.65 1.97 5.23
C GLY A 114 -16.02 0.61 5.00
N GLY A 115 -14.73 0.49 5.29
CA GLY A 115 -13.99 -0.76 5.10
C GLY A 115 -13.46 -0.99 3.68
N ALA A 116 -13.79 -0.14 2.73
CA ALA A 116 -13.31 -0.22 1.35
C ALA A 116 -12.31 0.89 1.04
N TRP A 117 -11.34 0.60 0.19
CA TRP A 117 -10.37 1.59 -0.25
C TRP A 117 -10.83 2.29 -1.52
N LYS A 118 -10.74 3.62 -1.48
CA LYS A 118 -11.06 4.48 -2.58
C LYS A 118 -9.81 5.18 -3.01
N ARG A 119 -9.53 5.19 -4.30
CA ARG A 119 -8.37 5.92 -4.84
C ARG A 119 -8.80 7.28 -5.33
N LEU A 120 -8.05 8.29 -4.95
CA LEU A 120 -8.29 9.69 -5.31
C LEU A 120 -7.01 10.30 -5.88
N PRO A 121 -7.13 11.27 -6.77
CA PRO A 121 -5.96 12.01 -7.23
C PRO A 121 -5.35 12.80 -6.08
N THR A 122 -4.06 13.01 -6.14
CA THR A 122 -3.34 13.84 -5.17
C THR A 122 -2.23 14.60 -5.87
N GLY A 123 -1.71 15.62 -5.23
CA GLY A 123 -0.59 16.39 -5.75
C GLY A 123 0.74 15.64 -5.66
N PRO A 124 1.81 16.26 -6.18
CA PRO A 124 3.12 15.62 -6.19
C PRO A 124 3.65 15.34 -4.79
N VAL A 125 4.46 14.31 -4.68
CA VAL A 125 5.09 13.91 -3.42
C VAL A 125 6.57 13.64 -3.62
N ASN A 126 7.31 13.62 -2.52
CA ASN A 126 8.65 13.09 -2.52
C ASN A 126 8.56 11.57 -2.69
N LEU A 127 9.18 11.02 -3.73
CA LEU A 127 9.06 9.60 -4.05
C LEU A 127 9.74 8.66 -3.06
N SER A 128 10.54 9.19 -2.15
CA SER A 128 11.15 8.37 -1.10
C SER A 128 10.28 8.26 0.16
N THR A 129 9.46 9.26 0.41
CA THR A 129 8.70 9.35 1.67
C THR A 129 7.19 9.45 1.47
N CYS A 130 6.74 9.79 0.28
CA CYS A 130 5.35 10.14 -0.04
C CYS A 130 4.83 11.37 0.70
N VAL A 131 5.72 12.18 1.24
CA VAL A 131 5.35 13.47 1.84
C VAL A 131 5.06 14.46 0.70
N PRO A 132 4.00 15.26 0.79
CA PRO A 132 3.71 16.27 -0.23
C PRO A 132 4.91 17.20 -0.46
N SER A 133 5.17 17.46 -1.73
CA SER A 133 6.30 18.32 -2.11
C SER A 133 5.84 19.71 -2.57
#